data_b4dfc8f330c0da0fcd08a20b1a998de1
#
_entry.id   b4dfc8f330c0da0fcd08a20b1a998de1
#
_cell.length_a   1.000
_cell.length_b   1.000
_cell.length_c   1.000
_cell.angle_alpha   90.00
_cell.angle_beta   90.00
_cell.angle_gamma   90.00
#
_symmetry.space_group_name_H-M   'P 1'
#
loop_
_entity.id
_entity.type
_entity.pdbx_description
1 polymer ?
#
loop_
_entity_poly.entity_id
_entity_poly.type
_entity_poly.pdbx_seq_one_letter_code
_entity_poly.pdbx_strand_id
1 'polypeptide(L)'
;MVSCLAYSTTELGNSLGGYGSGVLYIFYAFTSFFLSKPIVSMVGPRNGLLLGVTGYCVYVCGFLFAIIVPAAAWPVFLVSCMIGGLAGGLLWTSQGRYFSRNSKLYSDATGTSVEEVNATFAGIFATAYLGIEMIAKILATVIFVLEPSRAPAIIFTVYTCLAVISCIVVNMLDDLLETGKWDFGINTIMSNAGSAARLVIEDPRLALMLPFQVSFGFASSFVPYYIFGTVIGKSEKLGSAYVGLLSAIIVGTGAAMAIPSSMAANYFGKRIGKIG
;
A
#
# COMPACT_ATOMS: atom_id res chain seq x y z
N MET A 1 -0.79 4.43 -5.50
CA MET A 1 0.36 3.56 -5.86
C MET A 1 -0.08 2.27 -6.56
N VAL A 2 -0.90 1.43 -5.96
CA VAL A 2 -1.30 0.11 -6.54
C VAL A 2 -1.95 0.27 -7.92
N SER A 3 -2.83 1.26 -8.09
CA SER A 3 -3.44 1.54 -9.40
C SER A 3 -2.40 1.96 -10.46
N CYS A 4 -1.37 2.72 -10.08
CA CYS A 4 -0.28 3.07 -10.99
C CYS A 4 0.53 1.84 -11.41
N LEU A 5 0.78 0.93 -10.47
CA LEU A 5 1.55 -0.28 -10.74
C LEU A 5 0.88 -1.19 -11.78
N ALA A 6 -0.46 -1.26 -11.77
CA ALA A 6 -1.22 -2.03 -12.75
C ALA A 6 -1.02 -1.52 -14.20
N TYR A 7 -0.73 -0.24 -14.36
CA TYR A 7 -0.49 0.38 -15.68
C TYR A 7 1.00 0.50 -16.03
N SER A 8 1.92 0.17 -15.13
CA SER A 8 3.36 0.40 -15.34
C SER A 8 3.91 -0.32 -16.56
N THR A 9 3.53 -1.57 -16.76
CA THR A 9 3.99 -2.41 -17.86
C THR A 9 3.27 -2.16 -19.17
N THR A 10 1.99 -1.77 -19.10
CA THR A 10 1.21 -1.42 -20.29
C THR A 10 1.66 -0.10 -20.91
N GLU A 11 1.86 0.93 -20.08
CA GLU A 11 2.09 2.30 -20.57
C GLU A 11 3.57 2.65 -20.72
N LEU A 12 4.47 2.09 -19.89
CA LEU A 12 5.91 2.33 -19.96
C LEU A 12 6.69 1.19 -20.63
N GLY A 13 5.99 0.14 -21.05
CA GLY A 13 6.58 -1.05 -21.65
C GLY A 13 7.11 -2.05 -20.60
N ASN A 14 7.23 -3.31 -21.04
CA ASN A 14 7.56 -4.44 -20.15
C ASN A 14 8.90 -4.29 -19.43
N SER A 15 9.93 -3.76 -20.12
CA SER A 15 11.25 -3.61 -19.53
C SER A 15 11.24 -2.51 -18.47
N LEU A 16 10.85 -1.30 -18.81
CA LEU A 16 10.88 -0.18 -17.86
C LEU A 16 9.89 -0.40 -16.69
N GLY A 17 8.66 -0.81 -16.98
CA GLY A 17 7.66 -1.12 -15.95
C GLY A 17 8.08 -2.26 -15.04
N GLY A 18 8.72 -3.32 -15.59
CA GLY A 18 9.23 -4.45 -14.83
C GLY A 18 10.40 -4.07 -13.92
N TYR A 19 11.41 -3.40 -14.45
CA TYR A 19 12.55 -2.92 -13.64
C TYR A 19 12.09 -1.93 -12.57
N GLY A 20 11.20 -0.99 -12.90
CA GLY A 20 10.65 -0.06 -11.93
C GLY A 20 9.92 -0.75 -10.78
N SER A 21 9.10 -1.76 -11.09
CA SER A 21 8.41 -2.57 -10.07
C SER A 21 9.42 -3.33 -9.20
N GLY A 22 10.47 -3.92 -9.79
CA GLY A 22 11.53 -4.59 -9.05
C GLY A 22 12.25 -3.65 -8.09
N VAL A 23 12.67 -2.48 -8.57
CA VAL A 23 13.31 -1.42 -7.75
C VAL A 23 12.39 -1.00 -6.60
N LEU A 24 11.12 -0.74 -6.89
CA LEU A 24 10.13 -0.36 -5.87
C LEU A 24 10.03 -1.41 -4.75
N TYR A 25 9.86 -2.69 -5.09
CA TYR A 25 9.72 -3.73 -4.07
C TYR A 25 11.00 -4.00 -3.29
N ILE A 26 12.18 -3.89 -3.91
CA ILE A 26 13.46 -4.02 -3.21
C ILE A 26 13.61 -2.92 -2.15
N PHE A 27 13.38 -1.66 -2.54
CA PHE A 27 13.48 -0.53 -1.60
C PHE A 27 12.35 -0.53 -0.55
N TYR A 28 11.17 -1.01 -0.92
CA TYR A 28 10.07 -1.23 0.03
C TYR A 28 10.46 -2.26 1.11
N ALA A 29 10.99 -3.41 0.72
CA ALA A 29 11.45 -4.44 1.64
C ALA A 29 12.60 -3.91 2.52
N PHE A 30 13.61 -3.27 1.92
CA PHE A 30 14.72 -2.66 2.66
C PHE A 30 14.23 -1.68 3.73
N THR A 31 13.35 -0.77 3.36
CA THR A 31 12.81 0.21 4.31
C THR A 31 11.99 -0.44 5.40
N SER A 32 11.15 -1.39 5.05
CA SER A 32 10.28 -2.09 6.01
C SER A 32 11.09 -2.83 7.07
N PHE A 33 12.21 -3.47 6.68
CA PHE A 33 13.04 -4.22 7.62
C PHE A 33 13.99 -3.36 8.44
N PHE A 34 14.59 -2.34 7.85
CA PHE A 34 15.72 -1.66 8.47
C PHE A 34 15.43 -0.23 8.91
N LEU A 35 14.64 0.54 8.16
CA LEU A 35 14.50 1.98 8.36
C LEU A 35 13.17 2.41 8.95
N SER A 36 12.08 1.71 8.69
CA SER A 36 10.74 2.18 9.06
C SER A 36 10.56 2.32 10.56
N LYS A 37 10.95 1.32 11.35
CA LYS A 37 10.81 1.36 12.82
C LYS A 37 11.61 2.49 13.46
N PRO A 38 12.92 2.67 13.20
CA PRO A 38 13.67 3.80 13.72
C PRO A 38 13.10 5.15 13.31
N ILE A 39 12.81 5.36 12.04
CA ILE A 39 12.29 6.64 11.55
C ILE A 39 10.94 6.97 12.21
N VAL A 40 9.99 6.03 12.18
CA VAL A 40 8.65 6.24 12.75
C VAL A 40 8.71 6.48 14.27
N SER A 41 9.68 5.88 14.97
CA SER A 41 9.88 6.12 16.40
C SER A 41 10.40 7.53 16.70
N MET A 42 11.17 8.12 15.78
CA MET A 42 11.69 9.48 15.93
C MET A 42 10.66 10.56 15.57
N VAL A 43 10.02 10.39 14.40
CA VAL A 43 9.14 11.44 13.86
C VAL A 43 7.70 11.31 14.33
N GLY A 44 7.34 10.18 14.94
CA GLY A 44 5.96 9.83 15.30
C GLY A 44 5.15 9.24 14.14
N PRO A 45 4.04 8.58 14.46
CA PRO A 45 3.25 7.88 13.44
C PRO A 45 2.58 8.82 12.42
N ARG A 46 2.09 10.00 12.85
CA ARG A 46 1.50 11.01 11.95
C ARG A 46 2.52 11.54 10.94
N ASN A 47 3.69 11.98 11.41
CA ASN A 47 4.73 12.51 10.52
C ASN A 47 5.33 11.43 9.63
N GLY A 48 5.39 10.19 10.11
CA GLY A 48 5.74 9.03 9.30
C GLY A 48 4.74 8.74 8.18
N LEU A 49 3.43 8.89 8.44
CA LEU A 49 2.39 8.85 7.41
C LEU A 49 2.58 9.97 6.38
N LEU A 50 2.83 11.20 6.84
CA LEU A 50 3.06 12.34 5.95
C LEU A 50 4.25 12.13 5.03
N LEU A 51 5.39 11.66 5.57
CA LEU A 51 6.57 11.32 4.79
C LEU A 51 6.27 10.24 3.75
N GLY A 52 5.54 9.20 4.15
CA GLY A 52 5.14 8.11 3.26
C GLY A 52 4.23 8.58 2.12
N VAL A 53 3.20 9.37 2.43
CA VAL A 53 2.27 9.90 1.41
C VAL A 53 2.99 10.88 0.48
N THR A 54 3.88 11.73 1.01
CA THR A 54 4.69 12.66 0.19
C THR A 54 5.59 11.89 -0.78
N GLY A 55 6.26 10.83 -0.32
CA GLY A 55 7.07 9.99 -1.21
C GLY A 55 6.23 9.26 -2.27
N TYR A 56 5.01 8.85 -1.93
CA TYR A 56 4.08 8.32 -2.93
C TYR A 56 3.61 9.37 -3.94
N CYS A 57 3.46 10.63 -3.52
CA CYS A 57 3.19 11.73 -4.43
C CYS A 57 4.34 11.88 -5.45
N VAL A 58 5.59 11.87 -5.00
CA VAL A 58 6.77 11.91 -5.88
C VAL A 58 6.80 10.72 -6.85
N TYR A 59 6.47 9.52 -6.37
CA TYR A 59 6.37 8.31 -7.21
C TYR A 59 5.33 8.48 -8.33
N VAL A 60 4.13 8.97 -8.01
CA VAL A 60 3.07 9.16 -9.01
C VAL A 60 3.42 10.28 -9.98
N CYS A 61 4.02 11.39 -9.50
CA CYS A 61 4.56 12.44 -10.37
C CYS A 61 5.63 11.91 -11.33
N GLY A 62 6.46 10.97 -10.89
CA GLY A 62 7.48 10.33 -11.72
C GLY A 62 6.88 9.53 -12.88
N PHE A 63 5.74 8.89 -12.69
CA PHE A 63 4.98 8.27 -13.78
C PHE A 63 4.52 9.29 -14.81
N LEU A 64 3.86 10.35 -14.35
CA LEU A 64 3.38 11.41 -15.22
C LEU A 64 4.53 12.00 -16.03
N PHE A 65 5.65 12.28 -15.37
CA PHE A 65 6.81 12.86 -16.04
C PHE A 65 7.45 11.90 -17.06
N ALA A 66 7.53 10.60 -16.76
CA ALA A 66 8.05 9.59 -17.67
C ALA A 66 7.20 9.45 -18.93
N ILE A 67 5.89 9.68 -18.85
CA ILE A 67 4.98 9.67 -20.01
C ILE A 67 5.13 10.95 -20.84
N ILE A 68 5.24 12.13 -20.19
CA ILE A 68 5.31 13.41 -20.89
C ILE A 68 6.68 13.62 -21.54
N VAL A 69 7.76 13.12 -20.91
CA VAL A 69 9.15 13.30 -21.37
C VAL A 69 9.82 11.93 -21.59
N PRO A 70 9.52 11.23 -22.70
CA PRO A 70 10.04 9.88 -22.94
C PRO A 70 11.57 9.78 -22.95
N ALA A 71 12.27 10.85 -23.36
CA ALA A 71 13.74 10.90 -23.37
C ALA A 71 14.36 10.74 -21.98
N ALA A 72 13.67 11.14 -20.92
CA ALA A 72 14.11 11.04 -19.54
C ALA A 72 13.36 9.94 -18.74
N ALA A 73 12.54 9.13 -19.41
CA ALA A 73 11.64 8.16 -18.75
C ALA A 73 12.40 7.18 -17.85
N TRP A 74 13.51 6.61 -18.33
CA TRP A 74 14.29 5.63 -17.56
C TRP A 74 14.81 6.17 -16.22
N PRO A 75 15.64 7.22 -16.18
CA PRO A 75 16.20 7.70 -14.92
C PRO A 75 15.11 8.25 -13.99
N VAL A 76 14.15 9.02 -14.51
CA VAL A 76 13.10 9.63 -13.69
C VAL A 76 12.20 8.56 -13.07
N PHE A 77 11.78 7.58 -13.86
CA PHE A 77 10.91 6.51 -13.36
C PHE A 77 11.61 5.62 -12.34
N LEU A 78 12.84 5.20 -12.58
CA LEU A 78 13.57 4.37 -11.62
C LEU A 78 13.83 5.08 -10.30
N VAL A 79 14.22 6.37 -10.34
CA VAL A 79 14.39 7.17 -9.12
C VAL A 79 13.07 7.33 -8.38
N SER A 80 11.97 7.60 -9.09
CA SER A 80 10.65 7.71 -8.45
C SER A 80 10.18 6.39 -7.86
N CYS A 81 10.48 5.24 -8.49
CA CYS A 81 10.20 3.91 -7.94
C CYS A 81 11.03 3.64 -6.66
N MET A 82 12.30 4.05 -6.64
CA MET A 82 13.12 3.97 -5.43
C MET A 82 12.49 4.76 -4.28
N ILE A 83 12.14 6.03 -4.53
CA ILE A 83 11.49 6.89 -3.52
C ILE A 83 10.14 6.30 -3.09
N GLY A 84 9.34 5.81 -4.04
CA GLY A 84 8.07 5.14 -3.76
C GLY A 84 8.22 3.89 -2.89
N GLY A 85 9.26 3.10 -3.13
CA GLY A 85 9.59 1.94 -2.29
C GLY A 85 9.97 2.34 -0.87
N LEU A 86 10.89 3.31 -0.71
CA LEU A 86 11.26 3.84 0.60
C LEU A 86 10.03 4.38 1.36
N ALA A 87 9.20 5.15 0.67
CA ALA A 87 7.97 5.71 1.23
C ALA A 87 6.95 4.63 1.63
N GLY A 88 6.85 3.56 0.84
CA GLY A 88 5.94 2.46 1.12
C GLY A 88 6.20 1.78 2.46
N GLY A 89 7.46 1.48 2.75
CA GLY A 89 7.86 0.89 4.03
C GLY A 89 7.52 1.80 5.23
N LEU A 90 7.77 3.11 5.08
CA LEU A 90 7.43 4.11 6.11
C LEU A 90 5.91 4.24 6.29
N LEU A 91 5.16 4.33 5.19
CA LEU A 91 3.72 4.52 5.21
C LEU A 91 3.01 3.40 5.95
N TRP A 92 3.24 2.15 5.56
CA TRP A 92 2.54 1.01 6.15
C TRP A 92 2.93 0.77 7.61
N THR A 93 4.19 0.99 7.98
CA THR A 93 4.63 0.93 9.38
C THR A 93 3.98 2.04 10.22
N SER A 94 3.92 3.25 9.71
CA SER A 94 3.29 4.40 10.38
C SER A 94 1.78 4.20 10.52
N GLN A 95 1.13 3.72 9.46
CA GLN A 95 -0.30 3.40 9.45
C GLN A 95 -0.64 2.34 10.50
N GLY A 96 0.12 1.24 10.55
CA GLY A 96 -0.11 0.19 11.53
C GLY A 96 0.04 0.70 12.97
N ARG A 97 1.04 1.56 13.23
CA ARG A 97 1.25 2.16 14.55
C ARG A 97 0.16 3.17 14.92
N TYR A 98 -0.24 4.02 13.97
CA TYR A 98 -1.34 4.98 14.15
C TYR A 98 -2.66 4.24 14.40
N PHE A 99 -2.93 3.20 13.63
CA PHE A 99 -4.10 2.34 13.77
C PHE A 99 -4.15 1.67 15.15
N SER A 100 -3.08 0.98 15.55
CA SER A 100 -3.00 0.29 16.84
C SER A 100 -3.21 1.24 18.01
N ARG A 101 -2.66 2.46 17.94
CA ARG A 101 -2.83 3.46 18.99
C ARG A 101 -4.27 3.93 19.11
N ASN A 102 -4.91 4.26 17.98
CA ASN A 102 -6.32 4.66 17.98
C ASN A 102 -7.25 3.54 18.48
N SER A 103 -6.97 2.30 18.07
CA SER A 103 -7.74 1.16 18.56
C SER A 103 -7.66 1.00 20.09
N LYS A 104 -6.47 1.21 20.64
CA LYS A 104 -6.29 1.17 22.10
C LYS A 104 -7.01 2.32 22.80
N LEU A 105 -6.88 3.56 22.30
CA LEU A 105 -7.58 4.72 22.86
C LEU A 105 -9.11 4.54 22.82
N TYR A 106 -9.63 3.99 21.73
CA TYR A 106 -11.05 3.72 21.60
C TYR A 106 -11.51 2.59 22.55
N SER A 107 -10.71 1.53 22.68
CA SER A 107 -10.95 0.45 23.63
C SER A 107 -11.01 0.95 25.08
N ASP A 108 -10.03 1.77 25.48
CA ASP A 108 -9.96 2.37 26.81
C ASP A 108 -11.16 3.29 27.11
N ALA A 109 -11.63 4.03 26.08
CA ALA A 109 -12.76 4.95 26.22
C ALA A 109 -14.13 4.24 26.26
N THR A 110 -14.28 3.09 25.60
CA THR A 110 -15.57 2.39 25.45
C THR A 110 -15.70 1.15 26.31
N GLY A 111 -14.60 0.66 26.90
CA GLY A 111 -14.58 -0.62 27.62
C GLY A 111 -14.72 -1.85 26.71
N THR A 112 -14.62 -1.68 25.38
CA THR A 112 -14.64 -2.76 24.40
C THR A 112 -13.27 -3.42 24.30
N SER A 113 -13.18 -4.73 24.09
CA SER A 113 -11.87 -5.38 23.94
C SER A 113 -11.09 -4.85 22.72
N VAL A 114 -9.76 -4.75 22.84
CA VAL A 114 -8.88 -4.25 21.76
C VAL A 114 -9.02 -5.12 20.51
N GLU A 115 -9.21 -6.42 20.67
CA GLU A 115 -9.37 -7.37 19.58
C GLU A 115 -10.63 -7.06 18.75
N GLU A 116 -11.74 -6.78 19.42
CA GLU A 116 -13.02 -6.43 18.75
C GLU A 116 -12.92 -5.10 18.03
N VAL A 117 -12.29 -4.11 18.67
CA VAL A 117 -12.04 -2.79 18.06
C VAL A 117 -11.14 -2.93 16.83
N ASN A 118 -10.04 -3.69 16.93
CA ASN A 118 -9.12 -3.94 15.83
C ASN A 118 -9.81 -4.59 14.63
N ALA A 119 -10.64 -5.62 14.87
CA ALA A 119 -11.35 -6.28 13.78
C ALA A 119 -12.36 -5.34 13.10
N THR A 120 -13.09 -4.54 13.87
CA THR A 120 -14.04 -3.56 13.34
C THR A 120 -13.34 -2.46 12.55
N PHE A 121 -12.31 -1.85 13.10
CA PHE A 121 -11.54 -0.80 12.42
C PHE A 121 -10.85 -1.32 11.17
N ALA A 122 -10.31 -2.55 11.20
CA ALA A 122 -9.70 -3.18 10.02
C ALA A 122 -10.73 -3.38 8.90
N GLY A 123 -11.95 -3.81 9.22
CA GLY A 123 -13.04 -3.95 8.25
C GLY A 123 -13.42 -2.61 7.61
N ILE A 124 -13.58 -1.56 8.41
CA ILE A 124 -13.90 -0.20 7.93
C ILE A 124 -12.75 0.33 7.06
N PHE A 125 -11.51 0.23 7.54
CA PHE A 125 -10.33 0.68 6.80
C PHE A 125 -10.20 -0.05 5.45
N ALA A 126 -10.31 -1.37 5.45
CA ALA A 126 -10.20 -2.16 4.23
C ALA A 126 -11.31 -1.82 3.22
N THR A 127 -12.56 -1.65 3.68
CA THR A 127 -13.69 -1.25 2.82
C THR A 127 -13.45 0.12 2.22
N ALA A 128 -13.04 1.11 3.00
CA ALA A 128 -12.76 2.46 2.51
C ALA A 128 -11.57 2.47 1.54
N TYR A 129 -10.45 1.83 1.92
CA TYR A 129 -9.24 1.78 1.12
C TYR A 129 -9.48 1.10 -0.24
N LEU A 130 -10.05 -0.11 -0.22
CA LEU A 130 -10.33 -0.87 -1.45
C LEU A 130 -11.46 -0.24 -2.26
N GLY A 131 -12.45 0.36 -1.62
CA GLY A 131 -13.53 1.08 -2.30
C GLY A 131 -13.03 2.29 -3.08
N ILE A 132 -12.17 3.11 -2.48
CA ILE A 132 -11.54 4.25 -3.17
C ILE A 132 -10.64 3.76 -4.32
N GLU A 133 -9.89 2.68 -4.09
CA GLU A 133 -9.06 2.08 -5.14
C GLU A 133 -9.89 1.57 -6.32
N MET A 134 -11.03 0.92 -6.05
CA MET A 134 -11.99 0.49 -7.08
C MET A 134 -12.49 1.68 -7.90
N ILE A 135 -12.92 2.76 -7.24
CA ILE A 135 -13.39 3.97 -7.92
C ILE A 135 -12.29 4.57 -8.81
N ALA A 136 -11.06 4.66 -8.33
CA ALA A 136 -9.93 5.16 -9.10
C ALA A 136 -9.66 4.32 -10.37
N LYS A 137 -9.79 3.00 -10.28
CA LYS A 137 -9.62 2.07 -11.40
C LYS A 137 -10.77 2.14 -12.41
N ILE A 138 -12.02 2.29 -11.95
CA ILE A 138 -13.17 2.52 -12.81
C ILE A 138 -13.00 3.85 -13.56
N LEU A 139 -12.61 4.91 -12.86
CA LEU A 139 -12.35 6.21 -13.47
C LEU A 139 -11.28 6.11 -14.57
N ALA A 140 -10.20 5.39 -14.30
CA ALA A 140 -9.17 5.15 -15.31
C ALA A 140 -9.74 4.42 -16.54
N THR A 141 -10.59 3.41 -16.36
CA THR A 141 -11.26 2.71 -17.46
C THR A 141 -12.11 3.66 -18.29
N VAL A 142 -12.92 4.51 -17.64
CA VAL A 142 -13.76 5.49 -18.32
C VAL A 142 -12.90 6.45 -19.15
N ILE A 143 -11.80 6.95 -18.60
CA ILE A 143 -10.88 7.84 -19.32
C ILE A 143 -10.26 7.13 -20.53
N PHE A 144 -9.85 5.87 -20.42
CA PHE A 144 -9.33 5.09 -21.54
C PHE A 144 -10.36 4.89 -22.67
N VAL A 145 -11.63 4.74 -22.31
CA VAL A 145 -12.71 4.57 -23.30
C VAL A 145 -13.03 5.89 -24.01
N LEU A 146 -13.03 7.00 -23.28
CA LEU A 146 -13.42 8.32 -23.81
C LEU A 146 -12.29 8.97 -24.62
N GLU A 147 -11.04 8.89 -24.14
CA GLU A 147 -9.89 9.58 -24.71
C GLU A 147 -8.65 8.68 -24.78
N PRO A 148 -8.65 7.61 -25.59
CA PRO A 148 -7.58 6.59 -25.56
C PRO A 148 -6.17 7.16 -25.77
N SER A 149 -6.04 8.17 -26.64
CA SER A 149 -4.74 8.76 -27.03
C SER A 149 -4.09 9.56 -25.90
N ARG A 150 -4.87 10.15 -25.01
CA ARG A 150 -4.40 10.99 -23.89
C ARG A 150 -4.64 10.36 -22.53
N ALA A 151 -5.29 9.20 -22.49
CA ALA A 151 -5.69 8.53 -21.24
C ALA A 151 -4.55 8.41 -20.22
N PRO A 152 -3.34 7.93 -20.57
CA PRO A 152 -2.26 7.79 -19.58
C PRO A 152 -1.92 9.14 -18.92
N ALA A 153 -1.76 10.21 -19.70
CA ALA A 153 -1.43 11.52 -19.16
C ALA A 153 -2.54 12.07 -18.24
N ILE A 154 -3.81 11.92 -18.64
CA ILE A 154 -4.97 12.37 -17.85
C ILE A 154 -5.06 11.58 -16.55
N ILE A 155 -4.95 10.26 -16.60
CA ILE A 155 -5.06 9.38 -15.43
C ILE A 155 -3.97 9.70 -14.41
N PHE A 156 -2.71 9.81 -14.84
CA PHE A 156 -1.62 10.11 -13.92
C PHE A 156 -1.66 11.54 -13.40
N THR A 157 -2.22 12.49 -14.16
CA THR A 157 -2.52 13.83 -13.62
C THR A 157 -3.57 13.77 -12.52
N VAL A 158 -4.67 13.05 -12.72
CA VAL A 158 -5.70 12.87 -11.71
C VAL A 158 -5.13 12.17 -10.45
N TYR A 159 -4.35 11.11 -10.64
CA TYR A 159 -3.71 10.42 -9.52
C TYR A 159 -2.70 11.30 -8.77
N THR A 160 -1.98 12.16 -9.47
CA THR A 160 -1.09 13.16 -8.85
C THR A 160 -1.88 14.16 -8.00
N CYS A 161 -2.98 14.69 -8.53
CA CYS A 161 -3.87 15.58 -7.76
C CYS A 161 -4.42 14.89 -6.50
N LEU A 162 -4.88 13.64 -6.62
CA LEU A 162 -5.34 12.87 -5.47
C LEU A 162 -4.23 12.63 -4.44
N ALA A 163 -3.01 12.37 -4.89
CA ALA A 163 -1.86 12.21 -3.99
C ALA A 163 -1.54 13.52 -3.23
N VAL A 164 -1.59 14.66 -3.91
CA VAL A 164 -1.41 15.98 -3.26
C VAL A 164 -2.53 16.25 -2.25
N ILE A 165 -3.78 15.99 -2.59
CA ILE A 165 -4.92 16.11 -1.67
C ILE A 165 -4.70 15.20 -0.45
N SER A 166 -4.21 13.98 -0.65
CA SER A 166 -3.91 13.06 0.45
C SER A 166 -2.83 13.60 1.38
N CYS A 167 -1.79 14.30 0.87
CA CYS A 167 -0.81 14.98 1.71
C CYS A 167 -1.46 16.06 2.59
N ILE A 168 -2.41 16.83 2.05
CA ILE A 168 -3.14 17.84 2.80
C ILE A 168 -3.99 17.20 3.90
N VAL A 169 -4.74 16.14 3.57
CA VAL A 169 -5.62 15.44 4.53
C VAL A 169 -4.81 14.82 5.68
N VAL A 170 -3.66 14.22 5.39
CA VAL A 170 -2.80 13.64 6.45
C VAL A 170 -2.30 14.71 7.43
N ASN A 171 -2.10 15.96 6.97
CA ASN A 171 -1.76 17.06 7.88
C ASN A 171 -2.88 17.43 8.87
N MET A 172 -4.13 17.03 8.58
CA MET A 172 -5.27 17.27 9.48
C MET A 172 -5.44 16.21 10.56
N LEU A 173 -4.65 15.12 10.50
CA LEU A 173 -4.69 14.08 11.53
C LEU A 173 -4.10 14.61 12.85
N ASP A 174 -4.67 14.15 13.97
CA ASP A 174 -4.15 14.45 15.28
C ASP A 174 -2.77 13.84 15.50
N ASP A 175 -1.90 14.59 16.18
CA ASP A 175 -0.58 14.10 16.54
C ASP A 175 -0.68 13.26 17.82
N LEU A 176 -0.47 11.97 17.67
CA LEU A 176 -0.49 11.01 18.77
C LEU A 176 0.87 10.95 19.47
N LEU A 177 1.39 12.09 19.91
CA LEU A 177 2.68 12.34 20.57
C LEU A 177 3.36 11.08 21.15
N GLU A 178 4.09 10.36 20.34
CA GLU A 178 4.98 9.27 20.73
C GLU A 178 6.31 9.39 19.97
N THR A 179 7.02 10.48 20.22
CA THR A 179 8.39 10.60 19.73
C THR A 179 9.35 10.08 20.78
N GLY A 180 10.21 9.15 20.39
CA GLY A 180 11.25 8.60 21.23
C GLY A 180 12.65 8.97 20.72
N LYS A 181 13.64 8.92 21.61
CA LYS A 181 15.05 8.93 21.19
C LYS A 181 15.35 7.61 20.51
N TRP A 182 15.96 7.64 19.33
CA TRP A 182 16.39 6.44 18.63
C TRP A 182 17.88 6.49 18.34
N ASP A 183 18.53 5.35 18.52
CA ASP A 183 19.91 5.14 18.11
C ASP A 183 19.95 4.51 16.72
N PHE A 184 20.54 5.21 15.74
CA PHE A 184 20.81 4.69 14.38
C PHE A 184 22.08 3.84 14.31
N GLY A 185 22.62 3.40 15.43
CA GLY A 185 23.73 2.45 15.45
C GLY A 185 23.36 1.19 14.65
N ILE A 186 24.31 0.73 13.83
CA ILE A 186 24.09 -0.45 12.95
C ILE A 186 23.68 -1.68 13.76
N ASN A 187 24.21 -1.83 14.97
CA ASN A 187 23.85 -2.91 15.89
C ASN A 187 22.39 -2.83 16.34
N THR A 188 21.86 -1.64 16.58
CA THR A 188 20.47 -1.41 16.97
C THR A 188 19.53 -1.73 15.82
N ILE A 189 19.88 -1.33 14.59
CA ILE A 189 19.10 -1.62 13.37
C ILE A 189 19.07 -3.12 13.12
N MET A 190 20.23 -3.79 13.16
CA MET A 190 20.33 -5.24 12.96
C MET A 190 19.63 -6.04 14.04
N SER A 191 19.73 -5.62 15.31
CA SER A 191 19.01 -6.23 16.43
C SER A 191 17.48 -6.13 16.24
N ASN A 192 16.98 -5.01 15.74
CA ASN A 192 15.54 -4.84 15.47
C ASN A 192 15.06 -5.70 14.29
N ALA A 193 15.84 -5.80 13.22
CA ALA A 193 15.54 -6.71 12.11
C ALA A 193 15.57 -8.18 12.58
N GLY A 194 16.56 -8.55 13.38
CA GLY A 194 16.66 -9.88 13.99
C GLY A 194 15.52 -10.19 14.95
N SER A 195 15.04 -9.20 15.70
CA SER A 195 13.92 -9.40 16.62
C SER A 195 12.60 -9.70 15.89
N ALA A 196 12.38 -9.13 14.72
CA ALA A 196 11.22 -9.45 13.89
C ALA A 196 11.27 -10.90 13.39
N ALA A 197 12.43 -11.36 12.91
CA ALA A 197 12.62 -12.74 12.48
C ALA A 197 12.47 -13.72 13.67
N ARG A 198 13.02 -13.38 14.82
CA ARG A 198 12.91 -14.16 16.04
C ARG A 198 11.45 -14.30 16.50
N LEU A 199 10.66 -13.22 16.44
CA LEU A 199 9.25 -13.24 16.80
C LEU A 199 8.45 -14.22 15.93
N VAL A 200 8.75 -14.31 14.65
CA VAL A 200 8.11 -15.29 13.74
C VAL A 200 8.47 -16.73 14.12
N ILE A 201 9.69 -16.97 14.62
CA ILE A 201 10.13 -18.30 15.05
C ILE A 201 9.52 -18.67 16.41
N GLU A 202 9.40 -17.71 17.32
CA GLU A 202 8.91 -17.90 18.68
C GLU A 202 7.39 -17.99 18.77
N ASP A 203 6.64 -17.28 17.89
CA ASP A 203 5.18 -17.33 17.88
C ASP A 203 4.65 -18.22 16.74
N PRO A 204 4.14 -19.42 17.04
CA PRO A 204 3.59 -20.33 16.03
C PRO A 204 2.43 -19.72 15.22
N ARG A 205 1.69 -18.74 15.77
CA ARG A 205 0.59 -18.06 15.05
C ARG A 205 1.14 -17.23 13.92
N LEU A 206 2.24 -16.51 14.15
CA LEU A 206 2.92 -15.73 13.12
C LEU A 206 3.56 -16.65 12.07
N ALA A 207 4.18 -17.76 12.49
CA ALA A 207 4.73 -18.75 11.57
C ALA A 207 3.66 -19.35 10.65
N LEU A 208 2.48 -19.65 11.15
CA LEU A 208 1.35 -20.15 10.36
C LEU A 208 0.80 -19.11 9.36
N MET A 209 0.99 -17.82 9.62
CA MET A 209 0.59 -16.76 8.69
C MET A 209 1.60 -16.54 7.54
N LEU A 210 2.84 -17.03 7.66
CA LEU A 210 3.88 -16.83 6.64
C LEU A 210 3.47 -17.31 5.24
N PRO A 211 2.95 -18.55 5.03
CA PRO A 211 2.55 -19.00 3.71
C PRO A 211 1.51 -18.10 3.07
N PHE A 212 0.56 -17.60 3.84
CA PHE A 212 -0.44 -16.65 3.37
C PHE A 212 0.21 -15.32 2.95
N GLN A 213 1.11 -14.76 3.76
CA GLN A 213 1.80 -13.51 3.45
C GLN A 213 2.70 -13.64 2.21
N VAL A 214 3.40 -14.76 2.06
CA VAL A 214 4.20 -15.05 0.86
C VAL A 214 3.32 -15.14 -0.38
N SER A 215 2.20 -15.86 -0.31
CA SER A 215 1.24 -15.97 -1.42
C SER A 215 0.63 -14.62 -1.77
N PHE A 216 0.28 -13.80 -0.77
CA PHE A 216 -0.23 -12.45 -0.97
C PHE A 216 0.83 -11.54 -1.62
N GLY A 217 2.08 -11.58 -1.15
CA GLY A 217 3.19 -10.82 -1.72
C GLY A 217 3.46 -11.21 -3.18
N PHE A 218 3.45 -12.50 -3.48
CA PHE A 218 3.58 -12.99 -4.86
C PHE A 218 2.41 -12.53 -5.73
N ALA A 219 1.19 -12.69 -5.30
CA ALA A 219 0.00 -12.28 -6.05
C ALA A 219 -0.04 -10.77 -6.31
N SER A 220 0.34 -9.95 -5.32
CA SER A 220 0.38 -8.49 -5.44
C SER A 220 1.42 -7.96 -6.42
N SER A 221 2.42 -8.76 -6.76
CA SER A 221 3.41 -8.46 -7.80
C SER A 221 3.06 -9.10 -9.14
N PHE A 222 2.69 -10.38 -9.12
CA PHE A 222 2.41 -11.18 -10.32
C PHE A 222 1.18 -10.68 -11.09
N VAL A 223 0.10 -10.38 -10.38
CA VAL A 223 -1.16 -9.96 -11.01
C VAL A 223 -1.01 -8.61 -11.75
N PRO A 224 -0.49 -7.54 -11.14
CA PRO A 224 -0.29 -6.28 -11.86
C PRO A 224 0.71 -6.39 -13.00
N TYR A 225 1.82 -7.06 -12.78
CA TYR A 225 2.89 -7.14 -13.79
C TYR A 225 2.54 -8.08 -14.96
N TYR A 226 2.21 -9.33 -14.64
CA TYR A 226 2.03 -10.36 -15.67
C TYR A 226 0.60 -10.38 -16.20
N ILE A 227 -0.40 -10.51 -15.33
CA ILE A 227 -1.78 -10.66 -15.76
C ILE A 227 -2.28 -9.36 -16.40
N PHE A 228 -2.18 -8.22 -15.70
CA PHE A 228 -2.67 -6.97 -16.24
C PHE A 228 -1.73 -6.38 -17.30
N GLY A 229 -0.42 -6.34 -17.04
CA GLY A 229 0.54 -5.71 -17.94
C GLY A 229 0.83 -6.52 -19.20
N THR A 230 0.94 -7.85 -19.11
CA THR A 230 1.35 -8.69 -20.24
C THR A 230 0.18 -9.38 -20.91
N VAL A 231 -0.71 -10.01 -20.15
CA VAL A 231 -1.80 -10.81 -20.74
C VAL A 231 -2.95 -9.91 -21.20
N ILE A 232 -3.45 -9.03 -20.33
CA ILE A 232 -4.62 -8.20 -20.63
C ILE A 232 -4.23 -6.98 -21.44
N GLY A 233 -3.25 -6.21 -20.99
CA GLY A 233 -2.85 -4.95 -21.61
C GLY A 233 -2.34 -5.08 -23.05
N LYS A 234 -1.77 -6.24 -23.41
CA LYS A 234 -1.31 -6.56 -24.77
C LYS A 234 -2.30 -7.35 -25.63
N SER A 235 -3.44 -7.70 -25.07
CA SER A 235 -4.48 -8.42 -25.82
C SER A 235 -5.11 -7.48 -26.85
N GLU A 236 -5.16 -7.91 -28.12
CA GLU A 236 -5.84 -7.17 -29.19
C GLU A 236 -7.34 -6.96 -28.92
N LYS A 237 -7.94 -7.85 -28.12
CA LYS A 237 -9.38 -7.79 -27.80
C LYS A 237 -9.68 -6.98 -26.54
N LEU A 238 -8.76 -6.91 -25.59
CA LEU A 238 -8.99 -6.32 -24.27
C LEU A 238 -8.30 -4.94 -24.13
N GLY A 239 -6.96 -4.90 -24.22
CA GLY A 239 -6.20 -3.66 -24.13
C GLY A 239 -6.20 -2.98 -22.75
N SER A 240 -5.58 -1.80 -22.68
CA SER A 240 -5.38 -1.04 -21.43
C SER A 240 -6.68 -0.65 -20.70
N ALA A 241 -7.77 -0.43 -21.43
CA ALA A 241 -9.06 -0.09 -20.84
C ALA A 241 -9.58 -1.19 -19.91
N TYR A 242 -9.39 -2.45 -20.27
CA TYR A 242 -9.84 -3.59 -19.45
C TYR A 242 -8.94 -3.87 -18.25
N VAL A 243 -7.71 -3.39 -18.23
CA VAL A 243 -6.82 -3.46 -17.05
C VAL A 243 -7.49 -2.79 -15.85
N GLY A 244 -8.03 -1.59 -16.04
CA GLY A 244 -8.75 -0.85 -15.01
C GLY A 244 -10.00 -1.60 -14.53
N LEU A 245 -10.85 -2.02 -15.46
CA LEU A 245 -12.11 -2.70 -15.15
C LEU A 245 -11.89 -4.01 -14.39
N LEU A 246 -11.05 -4.90 -14.88
CA LEU A 246 -10.82 -6.21 -14.28
C LEU A 246 -10.14 -6.06 -12.90
N SER A 247 -9.19 -5.14 -12.79
CA SER A 247 -8.57 -4.85 -11.49
C SER A 247 -9.55 -4.19 -10.50
N ALA A 248 -10.50 -3.38 -10.98
CA ALA A 248 -11.57 -2.80 -10.16
C ALA A 248 -12.52 -3.88 -9.61
N ILE A 249 -12.88 -4.89 -10.41
CA ILE A 249 -13.70 -6.02 -9.97
C ILE A 249 -13.01 -6.80 -8.85
N ILE A 250 -11.72 -7.10 -8.98
CA ILE A 250 -10.96 -7.82 -7.95
C ILE A 250 -10.94 -7.03 -6.64
N VAL A 251 -10.61 -5.74 -6.71
CA VAL A 251 -10.53 -4.86 -5.53
C VAL A 251 -11.91 -4.63 -4.93
N GLY A 252 -12.94 -4.45 -5.76
CA GLY A 252 -14.33 -4.29 -5.33
C GLY A 252 -14.88 -5.52 -4.59
N THR A 253 -14.51 -6.72 -5.04
CA THR A 253 -14.82 -7.96 -4.32
C THR A 253 -14.18 -7.97 -2.94
N GLY A 254 -12.90 -7.57 -2.84
CA GLY A 254 -12.21 -7.41 -1.56
C GLY A 254 -12.89 -6.40 -0.63
N ALA A 255 -13.30 -5.24 -1.17
CA ALA A 255 -14.01 -4.22 -0.42
C ALA A 255 -15.37 -4.74 0.13
N ALA A 256 -16.13 -5.44 -0.70
CA ALA A 256 -17.42 -6.02 -0.32
C ALA A 256 -17.27 -7.10 0.77
N MET A 257 -16.17 -7.84 0.77
CA MET A 257 -15.91 -8.90 1.74
C MET A 257 -15.27 -8.40 3.05
N ALA A 258 -14.76 -7.18 3.11
CA ALA A 258 -14.01 -6.68 4.26
C ALA A 258 -14.87 -6.59 5.54
N ILE A 259 -16.06 -6.00 5.48
CA ILE A 259 -16.97 -5.93 6.63
C ILE A 259 -17.49 -7.32 7.05
N PRO A 260 -18.02 -8.17 6.15
CA PRO A 260 -18.40 -9.53 6.51
C PRO A 260 -17.28 -10.33 7.16
N SER A 261 -16.04 -10.22 6.66
CA SER A 261 -14.87 -10.89 7.24
C SER A 261 -14.57 -10.39 8.65
N SER A 262 -14.64 -9.08 8.89
CA SER A 262 -14.48 -8.47 10.21
C SER A 262 -15.57 -8.96 11.20
N MET A 263 -16.83 -9.00 10.77
CA MET A 263 -17.94 -9.53 11.58
C MET A 263 -17.74 -11.01 11.92
N ALA A 264 -17.29 -11.82 10.96
CA ALA A 264 -16.97 -13.22 11.17
C ALA A 264 -15.82 -13.38 12.19
N ALA A 265 -14.75 -12.58 12.06
CA ALA A 265 -13.63 -12.59 12.99
C ALA A 265 -14.08 -12.28 14.43
N ASN A 266 -14.92 -11.27 14.61
CA ASN A 266 -15.50 -10.91 15.91
C ASN A 266 -16.39 -12.04 16.49
N TYR A 267 -17.23 -12.65 15.65
CA TYR A 267 -18.08 -13.74 16.06
C TYR A 267 -17.30 -14.96 16.53
N PHE A 268 -16.34 -15.41 15.75
CA PHE A 268 -15.50 -16.56 16.08
C PHE A 268 -14.55 -16.27 17.24
N GLY A 269 -13.98 -15.07 17.32
CA GLY A 269 -13.12 -14.65 18.42
C GLY A 269 -13.86 -14.71 19.77
N LYS A 270 -15.09 -14.20 19.84
CA LYS A 270 -15.91 -14.27 21.05
C LYS A 270 -16.30 -15.71 21.44
N ARG A 271 -16.43 -16.62 20.47
CA ARG A 271 -16.78 -18.01 20.72
C ARG A 271 -15.58 -18.83 21.21
N ILE A 272 -14.42 -18.61 20.64
CA ILE A 272 -13.17 -19.30 21.05
C ILE A 272 -12.72 -18.84 22.43
N GLY A 273 -12.79 -17.54 22.73
CA GLY A 273 -12.46 -16.99 24.05
C GLY A 273 -13.38 -17.42 25.20
N LYS A 274 -14.52 -18.06 24.90
CA LYS A 274 -15.42 -18.66 25.92
C LYS A 274 -15.12 -20.13 26.18
N ILE A 275 -14.25 -20.75 25.43
CA ILE A 275 -13.92 -22.19 25.54
C ILE A 275 -12.56 -22.40 26.26
N GLY A 276 -11.77 -21.35 26.44
CA GLY A 276 -10.55 -21.33 27.24
C GLY A 276 -10.74 -20.56 28.52
#